data_079cf9729ace1be8eb7b98554db0eab5
#
_entry.id   079cf9729ace1be8eb7b98554db0eab5
#
_cell.length_a   1.000
_cell.length_b   1.000
_cell.length_c   1.000
_cell.angle_alpha   90.00
_cell.angle_beta   90.00
_cell.angle_gamma   90.00
#
_symmetry.space_group_name_H-M   'P 1'
#
loop_
_entity.id
_entity.type
_entity.pdbx_description
1 polymer ?
#
loop_
_entity_poly.entity_id
_entity_poly.type
_entity_poly.pdbx_seq_one_letter_code
_entity_poly.pdbx_strand_id
1 'polypeptide(L)'
;MLRRVFLSLALLAAAPLPALAQANAGQPAPAFTLTDLDGRKVALADLRGKFVVLEWTNPSCPFVQKHYGSGNMQSLQKRFTAEGVQWIVINSTAASHSEYLKPADQKAWLQKQGAAASVAALDADGSVGRTYGAKTTPHMYVIDPNGVLVYAGAIDDKRSANPADIKIANNYLLQAFGELRAGKPVSAPSTQAYGCTIKYGS
;
A
#
# COMPACT_ATOMS: atom_id res chain seq x y z
N MET A 1 -12.76 -69.89 -19.00
CA MET A 1 -12.69 -68.55 -19.58
C MET A 1 -12.72 -67.54 -18.43
N LEU A 2 -11.55 -67.03 -18.00
CA LEU A 2 -11.43 -66.05 -16.90
C LEU A 2 -11.42 -64.61 -17.48
N ARG A 3 -12.48 -63.84 -17.22
CA ARG A 3 -12.53 -62.39 -17.54
C ARG A 3 -11.70 -61.57 -16.49
N ARG A 4 -10.60 -61.04 -16.93
CA ARG A 4 -9.81 -60.07 -16.13
C ARG A 4 -10.50 -58.70 -16.20
N VAL A 5 -11.04 -58.25 -15.08
CA VAL A 5 -11.54 -56.87 -14.90
C VAL A 5 -10.34 -55.97 -14.53
N PHE A 6 -9.96 -55.04 -15.41
CA PHE A 6 -8.99 -54.03 -15.10
C PHE A 6 -9.71 -52.87 -14.40
N LEU A 7 -9.46 -52.70 -13.11
CA LEU A 7 -9.86 -51.48 -12.39
C LEU A 7 -8.84 -50.36 -12.70
N SER A 8 -9.25 -49.38 -13.50
CA SER A 8 -8.45 -48.16 -13.74
C SER A 8 -8.63 -47.21 -12.57
N LEU A 9 -7.59 -47.06 -11.77
CA LEU A 9 -7.54 -46.09 -10.67
C LEU A 9 -7.22 -44.69 -11.27
N ALA A 10 -8.23 -43.82 -11.35
CA ALA A 10 -8.02 -42.43 -11.76
C ALA A 10 -7.40 -41.64 -10.60
N LEU A 11 -6.12 -41.26 -10.72
CA LEU A 11 -5.47 -40.33 -9.80
C LEU A 11 -6.05 -38.94 -10.08
N LEU A 12 -6.88 -38.40 -9.18
CA LEU A 12 -7.21 -37.01 -9.15
C LEU A 12 -5.98 -36.20 -8.64
N ALA A 13 -5.32 -35.52 -9.55
CA ALA A 13 -4.28 -34.54 -9.19
C ALA A 13 -4.96 -33.32 -8.54
N ALA A 14 -4.82 -33.18 -7.23
CA ALA A 14 -5.22 -31.96 -6.52
C ALA A 14 -4.32 -30.81 -6.95
N ALA A 15 -4.87 -29.83 -7.67
CA ALA A 15 -4.14 -28.59 -7.96
C ALA A 15 -3.85 -27.84 -6.63
N PRO A 16 -2.60 -27.37 -6.39
CA PRO A 16 -2.30 -26.61 -5.20
C PRO A 16 -3.09 -25.29 -5.23
N LEU A 17 -3.83 -25.02 -4.17
CA LEU A 17 -4.46 -23.72 -3.94
C LEU A 17 -3.35 -22.65 -3.89
N PRO A 18 -3.49 -21.50 -4.59
CA PRO A 18 -2.53 -20.44 -4.49
C PRO A 18 -2.48 -19.95 -3.04
N ALA A 19 -1.37 -20.16 -2.37
CA ALA A 19 -1.10 -19.54 -1.09
C ALA A 19 -1.16 -18.02 -1.31
N LEU A 20 -1.94 -17.29 -0.49
CA LEU A 20 -1.93 -15.84 -0.49
C LEU A 20 -0.51 -15.37 -0.17
N ALA A 21 0.24 -14.99 -1.19
CA ALA A 21 1.60 -14.51 -1.02
C ALA A 21 1.55 -13.20 -0.26
N GLN A 22 2.14 -13.19 0.94
CA GLN A 22 2.32 -11.97 1.72
C GLN A 22 3.30 -11.06 0.98
N ALA A 23 3.03 -9.75 0.96
CA ALA A 23 3.88 -8.76 0.31
C ALA A 23 5.25 -8.69 0.97
N ASN A 24 6.30 -9.08 0.26
CA ASN A 24 7.68 -9.02 0.71
C ASN A 24 8.54 -8.26 -0.30
N ALA A 25 9.43 -7.39 0.18
CA ALA A 25 10.34 -6.68 -0.70
C ALA A 25 11.23 -7.66 -1.50
N GLY A 26 11.45 -7.35 -2.77
CA GLY A 26 12.15 -8.21 -3.73
C GLY A 26 11.26 -9.24 -4.43
N GLN A 27 9.97 -9.34 -4.07
CA GLN A 27 9.01 -10.26 -4.68
C GLN A 27 7.98 -9.54 -5.53
N PRO A 28 7.31 -10.20 -6.48
CA PRO A 28 6.16 -9.62 -7.16
C PRO A 28 5.14 -9.08 -6.16
N ALA A 29 4.72 -7.82 -6.35
CA ALA A 29 3.69 -7.22 -5.52
C ALA A 29 2.37 -7.96 -5.69
N PRO A 30 1.64 -8.27 -4.59
CA PRO A 30 0.33 -8.90 -4.68
C PRO A 30 -0.62 -8.10 -5.55
N ALA A 31 -1.36 -8.78 -6.43
CA ALA A 31 -2.37 -8.15 -7.24
C ALA A 31 -3.52 -7.61 -6.38
N PHE A 32 -4.06 -6.46 -6.75
CA PHE A 32 -5.27 -5.92 -6.15
C PHE A 32 -6.15 -5.24 -7.20
N THR A 33 -7.42 -5.11 -6.87
CA THR A 33 -8.36 -4.20 -7.53
C THR A 33 -9.13 -3.45 -6.44
N LEU A 34 -8.96 -2.14 -6.39
CA LEU A 34 -9.70 -1.24 -5.49
C LEU A 34 -10.78 -0.48 -6.25
N THR A 35 -11.73 0.06 -5.53
CA THR A 35 -12.66 1.06 -6.05
C THR A 35 -12.25 2.42 -5.49
N ASP A 36 -11.96 3.38 -6.37
CA ASP A 36 -11.58 4.72 -5.95
C ASP A 36 -12.79 5.48 -5.33
N LEU A 37 -12.52 6.65 -4.77
CA LEU A 37 -13.55 7.47 -4.12
C LEU A 37 -14.60 8.02 -5.11
N ASP A 38 -14.38 7.87 -6.41
CA ASP A 38 -15.32 8.25 -7.49
C ASP A 38 -16.04 7.05 -8.11
N GLY A 39 -15.84 5.83 -7.55
CA GLY A 39 -16.49 4.60 -7.98
C GLY A 39 -15.80 3.86 -9.14
N ARG A 40 -14.62 4.32 -9.59
CA ARG A 40 -13.87 3.68 -10.67
C ARG A 40 -13.00 2.55 -10.14
N LYS A 41 -12.84 1.49 -10.93
CA LYS A 41 -11.91 0.40 -10.60
C LYS A 41 -10.47 0.80 -10.92
N VAL A 42 -9.56 0.45 -10.00
CA VAL A 42 -8.12 0.65 -10.14
C VAL A 42 -7.44 -0.66 -9.81
N ALA A 43 -6.86 -1.30 -10.82
CA ALA A 43 -6.12 -2.54 -10.64
C ALA A 43 -4.61 -2.29 -10.74
N LEU A 44 -3.81 -2.99 -9.92
CA LEU A 44 -2.35 -2.89 -10.00
C LEU A 44 -1.83 -3.29 -11.40
N ALA A 45 -2.50 -4.24 -12.07
CA ALA A 45 -2.15 -4.68 -13.41
C ALA A 45 -2.15 -3.54 -14.45
N ASP A 46 -3.04 -2.55 -14.30
CA ASP A 46 -3.18 -1.41 -15.22
C ASP A 46 -2.07 -0.36 -15.02
N LEU A 47 -1.25 -0.53 -13.98
CA LEU A 47 -0.18 0.41 -13.60
C LEU A 47 1.22 -0.09 -13.98
N ARG A 48 1.30 -1.21 -14.72
CA ARG A 48 2.58 -1.72 -15.24
C ARG A 48 3.32 -0.66 -16.07
N GLY A 49 4.64 -0.67 -15.99
CA GLY A 49 5.49 0.34 -16.64
C GLY A 49 5.65 1.64 -15.85
N LYS A 50 4.99 1.77 -14.69
CA LYS A 50 5.10 2.93 -13.80
C LYS A 50 5.53 2.50 -12.40
N PHE A 51 6.23 3.38 -11.70
CA PHE A 51 6.37 3.25 -10.26
C PHE A 51 5.02 3.49 -9.58
N VAL A 52 4.73 2.70 -8.53
CA VAL A 52 3.51 2.85 -7.72
C VAL A 52 3.92 3.02 -6.26
N VAL A 53 3.38 4.05 -5.61
CA VAL A 53 3.44 4.20 -4.15
C VAL A 53 2.07 3.87 -3.58
N LEU A 54 2.02 2.95 -2.60
CA LEU A 54 0.83 2.74 -1.78
C LEU A 54 1.06 3.39 -0.43
N GLU A 55 0.11 4.21 -0.01
CA GLU A 55 0.08 4.89 1.28
C GLU A 55 -1.13 4.43 2.07
N TRP A 56 -0.93 3.62 3.12
CA TRP A 56 -2.01 3.38 4.08
C TRP A 56 -2.18 4.58 5.00
N THR A 57 -3.40 5.09 5.09
CA THR A 57 -3.73 6.29 5.84
C THR A 57 -4.99 6.13 6.71
N ASN A 58 -5.08 6.94 7.76
CA ASN A 58 -6.30 7.19 8.53
C ASN A 58 -6.28 8.64 9.02
N PRO A 59 -7.25 9.47 8.65
CA PRO A 59 -7.33 10.88 9.05
C PRO A 59 -7.29 11.13 10.55
N SER A 60 -7.78 10.19 11.37
CA SER A 60 -7.78 10.31 12.83
C SER A 60 -6.42 10.01 13.47
N CYS A 61 -5.47 9.46 12.70
CA CYS A 61 -4.16 9.07 13.23
C CYS A 61 -3.23 10.29 13.42
N PRO A 62 -2.71 10.56 14.65
CA PRO A 62 -1.78 11.68 14.88
C PRO A 62 -0.49 11.60 14.03
N PHE A 63 -0.04 10.40 13.73
CA PHE A 63 1.14 10.20 12.87
C PHE A 63 0.85 10.55 11.40
N VAL A 64 -0.37 10.31 10.91
CA VAL A 64 -0.81 10.79 9.61
C VAL A 64 -0.95 12.31 9.62
N GLN A 65 -1.57 12.85 10.68
CA GLN A 65 -1.72 14.29 10.85
C GLN A 65 -0.37 15.03 10.91
N LYS A 66 0.67 14.43 11.51
CA LYS A 66 2.05 14.93 11.46
C LYS A 66 2.49 15.24 10.03
N HIS A 67 2.32 14.29 9.12
CA HIS A 67 2.81 14.39 7.74
C HIS A 67 1.92 15.26 6.85
N TYR A 68 0.60 15.20 7.02
CA TYR A 68 -0.32 16.06 6.27
C TYR A 68 -0.36 17.49 6.82
N GLY A 69 -0.43 17.67 8.12
CA GLY A 69 -0.46 19.00 8.75
C GLY A 69 0.81 19.84 8.55
N SER A 70 1.96 19.19 8.34
CA SER A 70 3.23 19.84 8.04
C SER A 70 3.47 20.08 6.53
N GLY A 71 2.62 19.58 5.65
CA GLY A 71 2.81 19.61 4.20
C GLY A 71 3.82 18.59 3.66
N ASN A 72 4.39 17.74 4.53
CA ASN A 72 5.38 16.73 4.11
C ASN A 72 4.80 15.72 3.12
N MET A 73 3.62 15.15 3.43
CA MET A 73 2.99 14.16 2.56
C MET A 73 2.64 14.75 1.20
N GLN A 74 2.03 15.93 1.18
CA GLN A 74 1.65 16.62 -0.06
C GLN A 74 2.87 16.96 -0.92
N SER A 75 3.99 17.33 -0.30
CA SER A 75 5.24 17.61 -1.01
C SER A 75 5.80 16.38 -1.70
N LEU A 76 5.76 15.22 -1.01
CA LEU A 76 6.16 13.92 -1.58
C LEU A 76 5.21 13.53 -2.72
N GLN A 77 3.90 13.60 -2.50
CA GLN A 77 2.89 13.30 -3.50
C GLN A 77 3.09 14.14 -4.77
N LYS A 78 3.18 15.48 -4.63
CA LYS A 78 3.40 16.40 -5.75
C LYS A 78 4.68 16.09 -6.52
N ARG A 79 5.79 15.87 -5.79
CA ARG A 79 7.07 15.55 -6.40
C ARG A 79 6.99 14.27 -7.22
N PHE A 80 6.53 13.18 -6.62
CA PHE A 80 6.54 11.88 -7.27
C PHE A 80 5.49 11.76 -8.38
N THR A 81 4.31 12.34 -8.22
CA THR A 81 3.30 12.34 -9.28
C THR A 81 3.73 13.17 -10.50
N ALA A 82 4.45 14.28 -10.30
CA ALA A 82 5.06 15.05 -11.39
C ALA A 82 6.12 14.26 -12.16
N GLU A 83 6.74 13.26 -11.53
CA GLU A 83 7.69 12.32 -12.16
C GLU A 83 7.01 11.09 -12.78
N GLY A 84 5.67 11.04 -12.80
CA GLY A 84 4.89 9.95 -13.40
C GLY A 84 4.62 8.77 -12.46
N VAL A 85 5.02 8.84 -11.18
CA VAL A 85 4.71 7.83 -10.18
C VAL A 85 3.20 7.84 -9.88
N GLN A 86 2.59 6.68 -9.81
CA GLN A 86 1.19 6.53 -9.39
C GLN A 86 1.15 6.44 -7.87
N TRP A 87 0.62 7.48 -7.22
CA TRP A 87 0.47 7.50 -5.77
C TRP A 87 -0.97 7.15 -5.39
N ILE A 88 -1.15 6.05 -4.65
CA ILE A 88 -2.47 5.54 -4.24
C ILE A 88 -2.59 5.65 -2.72
N VAL A 89 -3.54 6.45 -2.26
CA VAL A 89 -3.92 6.55 -0.85
C VAL A 89 -4.99 5.49 -0.55
N ILE A 90 -4.77 4.68 0.47
CA ILE A 90 -5.65 3.57 0.87
C ILE A 90 -6.05 3.74 2.34
N ASN A 91 -7.33 3.67 2.63
CA ASN A 91 -7.85 3.59 3.99
C ASN A 91 -8.59 2.27 4.19
N SER A 92 -8.03 1.40 5.04
CA SER A 92 -8.59 0.08 5.39
C SER A 92 -9.34 0.08 6.73
N THR A 93 -9.84 1.24 7.16
CA THR A 93 -10.72 1.29 8.33
C THR A 93 -12.03 0.59 8.02
N ALA A 94 -12.39 -0.40 8.82
CA ALA A 94 -13.63 -1.17 8.63
C ALA A 94 -14.86 -0.29 8.74
N ALA A 95 -15.89 -0.57 7.95
CA ALA A 95 -17.14 0.19 7.94
C ALA A 95 -17.89 0.19 9.29
N SER A 96 -17.62 -0.81 10.14
CA SER A 96 -18.15 -0.93 11.50
C SER A 96 -17.42 -0.09 12.54
N HIS A 97 -16.24 0.46 12.21
CA HIS A 97 -15.43 1.21 13.17
C HIS A 97 -15.83 2.69 13.21
N SER A 98 -15.77 3.32 14.37
CA SER A 98 -16.16 4.73 14.57
C SER A 98 -15.31 5.74 13.79
N GLU A 99 -14.07 5.37 13.40
CA GLU A 99 -13.19 6.20 12.57
C GLU A 99 -13.41 5.97 11.06
N TYR A 100 -14.39 5.16 10.67
CA TYR A 100 -14.70 4.96 9.26
C TYR A 100 -15.21 6.25 8.62
N LEU A 101 -14.65 6.58 7.47
CA LEU A 101 -15.14 7.67 6.63
C LEU A 101 -15.82 7.11 5.38
N LYS A 102 -16.98 7.66 5.04
CA LYS A 102 -17.59 7.40 3.74
C LYS A 102 -16.72 7.98 2.61
N PRO A 103 -16.84 7.49 1.37
CA PRO A 103 -16.03 7.98 0.25
C PRO A 103 -16.03 9.51 0.11
N ALA A 104 -17.17 10.16 0.26
CA ALA A 104 -17.29 11.62 0.17
C ALA A 104 -16.50 12.33 1.29
N ASP A 105 -16.55 11.82 2.51
CA ASP A 105 -15.86 12.41 3.67
C ASP A 105 -14.34 12.24 3.56
N GLN A 106 -13.89 11.05 3.13
CA GLN A 106 -12.47 10.79 2.84
C GLN A 106 -11.96 11.73 1.74
N LYS A 107 -12.74 11.92 0.68
CA LYS A 107 -12.42 12.84 -0.42
C LYS A 107 -12.34 14.28 0.06
N ALA A 108 -13.30 14.73 0.84
CA ALA A 108 -13.32 16.08 1.41
C ALA A 108 -12.10 16.32 2.32
N TRP A 109 -11.74 15.33 3.14
CA TRP A 109 -10.54 15.43 3.98
C TRP A 109 -9.27 15.56 3.14
N LEU A 110 -9.05 14.72 2.13
CA LEU A 110 -7.89 14.80 1.24
C LEU A 110 -7.81 16.14 0.52
N GLN A 111 -8.94 16.66 0.03
CA GLN A 111 -9.02 17.98 -0.60
C GLN A 111 -8.63 19.10 0.38
N LYS A 112 -9.17 19.06 1.60
CA LYS A 112 -8.83 20.02 2.67
C LYS A 112 -7.34 19.99 3.01
N GLN A 113 -6.70 18.81 2.97
CA GLN A 113 -5.27 18.68 3.19
C GLN A 113 -4.42 19.12 1.98
N GLY A 114 -5.01 19.39 0.82
CA GLY A 114 -4.29 19.68 -0.41
C GLY A 114 -3.49 18.47 -0.92
N ALA A 115 -4.00 17.26 -0.68
CA ALA A 115 -3.39 16.03 -1.15
C ALA A 115 -3.25 16.02 -2.68
N ALA A 116 -2.15 15.49 -3.19
CA ALA A 116 -1.83 15.41 -4.62
C ALA A 116 -1.59 13.96 -5.08
N ALA A 117 -2.26 13.01 -4.44
CA ALA A 117 -2.25 11.62 -4.84
C ALA A 117 -2.97 11.41 -6.18
N SER A 118 -2.51 10.43 -6.98
CA SER A 118 -3.14 10.08 -8.26
C SER A 118 -4.52 9.42 -8.05
N VAL A 119 -4.65 8.63 -6.99
CA VAL A 119 -5.84 7.85 -6.65
C VAL A 119 -6.00 7.83 -5.13
N ALA A 120 -7.25 7.81 -4.68
CA ALA A 120 -7.57 7.49 -3.29
C ALA A 120 -8.72 6.47 -3.26
N ALA A 121 -8.63 5.47 -2.39
CA ALA A 121 -9.57 4.37 -2.31
C ALA A 121 -9.86 3.95 -0.86
N LEU A 122 -11.02 3.33 -0.65
CA LEU A 122 -11.34 2.62 0.59
C LEU A 122 -11.18 1.11 0.37
N ASP A 123 -10.57 0.47 1.35
CA ASP A 123 -10.41 -0.99 1.48
C ASP A 123 -11.11 -1.42 2.79
N ALA A 124 -12.41 -1.15 2.87
CA ALA A 124 -13.19 -1.28 4.12
C ALA A 124 -13.32 -2.73 4.61
N ASP A 125 -13.20 -3.73 3.74
CA ASP A 125 -13.10 -5.14 4.10
C ASP A 125 -11.69 -5.55 4.54
N GLY A 126 -10.70 -4.70 4.30
CA GLY A 126 -9.31 -4.91 4.66
C GLY A 126 -8.59 -5.97 3.84
N SER A 127 -9.16 -6.41 2.72
CA SER A 127 -8.61 -7.51 1.91
C SER A 127 -7.24 -7.17 1.34
N VAL A 128 -7.09 -5.97 0.77
CA VAL A 128 -5.82 -5.49 0.22
C VAL A 128 -4.81 -5.21 1.33
N GLY A 129 -5.24 -4.54 2.41
CA GLY A 129 -4.36 -4.25 3.54
C GLY A 129 -3.80 -5.51 4.19
N ARG A 130 -4.62 -6.54 4.39
CA ARG A 130 -4.17 -7.82 4.96
C ARG A 130 -3.21 -8.54 4.01
N THR A 131 -3.47 -8.53 2.71
CA THR A 131 -2.60 -9.14 1.68
C THR A 131 -1.24 -8.46 1.64
N TYR A 132 -1.18 -7.14 1.78
CA TYR A 132 0.07 -6.38 1.87
C TYR A 132 0.73 -6.45 3.24
N GLY A 133 0.06 -7.01 4.26
CA GLY A 133 0.55 -7.02 5.64
C GLY A 133 0.64 -5.62 6.23
N ALA A 134 -0.20 -4.69 5.78
CA ALA A 134 -0.26 -3.34 6.31
C ALA A 134 -0.75 -3.38 7.76
N LYS A 135 -0.02 -2.73 8.68
CA LYS A 135 -0.28 -2.82 10.13
C LYS A 135 -0.61 -1.47 10.76
N THR A 136 -0.03 -0.40 10.22
CA THR A 136 -0.11 0.93 10.82
C THR A 136 -0.48 1.99 9.79
N THR A 137 -0.79 3.19 10.26
CA THR A 137 -0.92 4.40 9.44
C THR A 137 0.00 5.50 10.00
N PRO A 138 0.88 6.09 9.14
CA PRO A 138 1.13 5.71 7.75
C PRO A 138 1.89 4.37 7.63
N HIS A 139 1.71 3.66 6.50
CA HIS A 139 2.53 2.53 6.06
C HIS A 139 2.74 2.66 4.56
N MET A 140 3.99 2.64 4.12
CA MET A 140 4.38 2.97 2.76
C MET A 140 4.90 1.74 2.02
N TYR A 141 4.57 1.65 0.73
CA TYR A 141 5.07 0.61 -0.17
C TYR A 141 5.46 1.25 -1.49
N VAL A 142 6.55 0.76 -2.10
CA VAL A 142 6.97 1.16 -3.44
C VAL A 142 7.04 -0.08 -4.32
N ILE A 143 6.37 -0.02 -5.47
CA ILE A 143 6.37 -1.06 -6.49
C ILE A 143 7.04 -0.48 -7.73
N ASP A 144 7.96 -1.24 -8.32
CA ASP A 144 8.68 -0.82 -9.52
C ASP A 144 7.85 -1.02 -10.82
N PRO A 145 8.29 -0.52 -11.98
CA PRO A 145 7.58 -0.68 -13.25
C PRO A 145 7.38 -2.14 -13.68
N ASN A 146 8.20 -3.06 -13.19
CA ASN A 146 8.07 -4.50 -13.44
C ASN A 146 7.07 -5.16 -12.49
N GLY A 147 6.49 -4.40 -11.54
CA GLY A 147 5.54 -4.89 -10.54
C GLY A 147 6.20 -5.63 -9.39
N VAL A 148 7.48 -5.40 -9.14
CA VAL A 148 8.20 -5.91 -7.97
C VAL A 148 8.04 -4.93 -6.82
N LEU A 149 7.71 -5.43 -5.62
CA LEU A 149 7.71 -4.63 -4.40
C LEU A 149 9.16 -4.36 -4.01
N VAL A 150 9.61 -3.11 -4.08
CA VAL A 150 11.01 -2.74 -3.81
C VAL A 150 11.21 -2.07 -2.45
N TYR A 151 10.11 -1.61 -1.82
CA TYR A 151 10.13 -1.06 -0.48
C TYR A 151 8.82 -1.33 0.26
N ALA A 152 8.90 -1.66 1.56
CA ALA A 152 7.75 -1.76 2.46
C ALA A 152 8.15 -1.28 3.86
N GLY A 153 7.45 -0.26 4.44
CA GLY A 153 7.78 0.19 5.78
C GLY A 153 7.33 1.60 6.14
N ALA A 154 8.14 2.25 6.98
CA ALA A 154 7.90 3.59 7.48
C ALA A 154 8.08 4.66 6.39
N ILE A 155 7.50 5.84 6.59
CA ILE A 155 7.76 7.00 5.75
C ILE A 155 9.14 7.61 6.07
N ASP A 156 9.54 7.59 7.35
CA ASP A 156 10.82 8.12 7.84
C ASP A 156 11.32 7.37 9.09
N ASP A 157 12.50 7.75 9.60
CA ASP A 157 13.15 7.15 10.77
C ASP A 157 12.71 7.77 12.11
N LYS A 158 11.82 8.78 12.13
CA LYS A 158 11.38 9.49 13.35
C LYS A 158 9.99 8.99 13.80
N ARG A 159 10.00 8.00 14.68
CA ARG A 159 8.81 7.29 15.18
C ARG A 159 8.04 8.12 16.22
N SER A 160 7.72 9.36 15.90
CA SER A 160 6.96 10.30 16.74
C SER A 160 5.83 10.96 15.98
N ALA A 161 4.86 11.54 16.68
CA ALA A 161 3.82 12.39 16.10
C ALA A 161 4.23 13.88 16.05
N ASN A 162 5.46 14.23 16.43
CA ASN A 162 5.94 15.62 16.45
C ASN A 162 6.31 16.09 15.04
N PRO A 163 5.66 17.14 14.48
CA PRO A 163 5.97 17.66 13.15
C PRO A 163 7.40 18.24 13.03
N ALA A 164 8.01 18.69 14.14
CA ALA A 164 9.37 19.23 14.11
C ALA A 164 10.41 18.19 13.68
N ASP A 165 10.15 16.92 13.92
CA ASP A 165 11.09 15.84 13.57
C ASP A 165 11.23 15.63 12.06
N ILE A 166 10.27 16.10 11.24
CA ILE A 166 10.32 15.96 9.78
C ILE A 166 11.57 16.61 9.20
N LYS A 167 12.01 17.75 9.78
CA LYS A 167 13.17 18.50 9.29
C LYS A 167 14.50 17.75 9.46
N ILE A 168 14.56 16.84 10.41
CA ILE A 168 15.77 16.07 10.77
C ILE A 168 15.63 14.57 10.46
N ALA A 169 14.49 14.17 9.89
CA ALA A 169 14.21 12.78 9.55
C ALA A 169 14.92 12.36 8.26
N ASN A 170 15.44 11.13 8.25
CA ASN A 170 15.75 10.44 7.00
C ASN A 170 14.45 9.91 6.41
N ASN A 171 14.04 10.45 5.25
CA ASN A 171 12.82 10.01 4.57
C ASN A 171 13.15 8.80 3.68
N TYR A 172 12.61 7.64 4.02
CA TYR A 172 12.88 6.39 3.31
C TYR A 172 12.35 6.35 1.88
N LEU A 173 11.28 7.08 1.56
CA LEU A 173 10.81 7.16 0.17
C LEU A 173 11.77 7.97 -0.68
N LEU A 174 12.27 9.11 -0.17
CA LEU A 174 13.28 9.91 -0.89
C LEU A 174 14.57 9.12 -1.09
N GLN A 175 15.00 8.37 -0.08
CA GLN A 175 16.17 7.49 -0.16
C GLN A 175 15.95 6.40 -1.21
N ALA A 176 14.86 5.62 -1.12
CA ALA A 176 14.56 4.54 -2.06
C ALA A 176 14.50 5.03 -3.51
N PHE A 177 13.77 6.12 -3.77
CA PHE A 177 13.69 6.67 -5.12
C PHE A 177 15.02 7.27 -5.61
N GLY A 178 15.85 7.83 -4.72
CA GLY A 178 17.19 8.29 -5.05
C GLY A 178 18.09 7.15 -5.53
N GLU A 179 18.05 6.02 -4.82
CA GLU A 179 18.79 4.80 -5.15
C GLU A 179 18.29 4.18 -6.47
N LEU A 180 16.96 4.04 -6.64
CA LEU A 180 16.35 3.47 -7.85
C LEU A 180 16.70 4.29 -9.10
N ARG A 181 16.68 5.63 -9.02
CA ARG A 181 17.08 6.50 -10.14
C ARG A 181 18.56 6.39 -10.48
N ALA A 182 19.39 6.08 -9.49
CA ALA A 182 20.81 5.81 -9.69
C ALA A 182 21.08 4.39 -10.23
N GLY A 183 20.04 3.61 -10.56
CA GLY A 183 20.16 2.21 -10.99
C GLY A 183 20.63 1.26 -9.89
N LYS A 184 20.50 1.66 -8.62
CA LYS A 184 20.92 0.88 -7.46
C LYS A 184 19.72 0.17 -6.83
N PRO A 185 19.92 -0.99 -6.21
CA PRO A 185 18.89 -1.59 -5.36
C PRO A 185 18.61 -0.70 -4.15
N VAL A 186 17.39 -0.78 -3.62
CA VAL A 186 17.03 -0.09 -2.37
C VAL A 186 17.82 -0.69 -1.22
N SER A 187 18.63 0.12 -0.55
CA SER A 187 19.52 -0.33 0.52
C SER A 187 18.77 -0.73 1.81
N ALA A 188 17.60 -0.11 2.04
CA ALA A 188 16.70 -0.45 3.14
C ALA A 188 15.33 -0.87 2.59
N PRO A 189 15.20 -2.08 1.99
CA PRO A 189 13.99 -2.50 1.28
C PRO A 189 12.81 -2.78 2.23
N SER A 190 13.08 -2.96 3.52
CA SER A 190 12.08 -3.13 4.55
C SER A 190 12.47 -2.36 5.80
N THR A 191 11.54 -1.56 6.34
CA THR A 191 11.72 -0.85 7.60
C THR A 191 10.50 -1.06 8.49
N GLN A 192 10.66 -0.87 9.80
CA GLN A 192 9.54 -1.02 10.71
C GLN A 192 8.61 0.19 10.61
N ALA A 193 7.44 0.01 10.00
CA ALA A 193 6.39 1.03 10.00
C ALA A 193 5.95 1.37 11.44
N TYR A 194 5.55 2.61 11.64
CA TYR A 194 5.08 3.12 12.91
C TYR A 194 3.80 3.93 12.72
N GLY A 195 3.01 4.06 13.78
CA GLY A 195 1.76 4.81 13.73
C GLY A 195 0.62 4.10 14.45
N CYS A 196 -0.59 4.54 14.19
CA CYS A 196 -1.80 3.92 14.72
C CYS A 196 -2.08 2.58 14.01
N THR A 197 -2.48 1.57 14.76
CA THR A 197 -2.90 0.28 14.17
C THR A 197 -4.09 0.50 13.24
N ILE A 198 -4.06 -0.15 12.06
CA ILE A 198 -5.19 -0.14 11.13
C ILE A 198 -6.39 -0.82 11.78
N LYS A 199 -7.56 -0.22 11.62
CA LYS A 199 -8.82 -0.66 12.22
C LYS A 199 -9.54 -1.66 11.30
N TYR A 200 -8.92 -2.82 11.09
CA TYR A 200 -9.55 -3.89 10.34
C TYR A 200 -10.81 -4.40 11.03
N GLY A 201 -11.79 -4.85 10.25
CA GLY A 201 -12.93 -5.62 10.77
C GLY A 201 -12.52 -7.00 11.26
N SER A 202 -13.33 -7.57 12.14
CA SER A 202 -13.24 -8.95 12.60
C SER A 202 -13.64 -9.93 11.50
#